data_578f6b4a2ad526d5868d0d3833527ba6
#
_entry.id   578f6b4a2ad526d5868d0d3833527ba6
#
_cell.length_a   1.000
_cell.length_b   1.000
_cell.length_c   1.000
_cell.angle_alpha   90.00
_cell.angle_beta   90.00
_cell.angle_gamma   90.00
#
_symmetry.space_group_name_H-M   'P 1'
#
loop_
_entity.id
_entity.type
_entity.pdbx_description
1 polymer ?
#
loop_
_entity_poly.entity_id
_entity_poly.type
_entity_poly.pdbx_seq_one_letter_code
_entity_poly.pdbx_strand_id
1 'polypeptide(L)'
;MARLSGARKVYFASAAPPVRYPNVYGIDMAASSEFIANKNSVEQIAENMGADRLFYQDLEDLVESIRSESTGPQEFDSSCFNGFYVTENVSSEYLERIEKVRSKSSRQHKGISEEPIGIHNQG
;
A
#
# COMPACT_ATOMS: atom_id res chain seq x y z
N MET A 1 -7.21 9.75 -16.14
CA MET A 1 -6.37 9.97 -17.34
C MET A 1 -6.79 9.07 -18.51
N ALA A 2 -6.63 7.72 -18.46
CA ALA A 2 -6.93 6.86 -19.62
C ALA A 2 -8.33 7.06 -20.25
N ARG A 3 -9.39 7.17 -19.45
CA ARG A 3 -10.74 7.45 -19.95
C ARG A 3 -10.86 8.81 -20.62
N LEU A 4 -10.20 9.83 -20.11
CA LEU A 4 -10.18 11.16 -20.72
C LEU A 4 -9.46 11.18 -22.08
N SER A 5 -8.56 10.21 -22.30
CA SER A 5 -7.88 9.99 -23.57
C SER A 5 -8.66 9.07 -24.53
N GLY A 6 -9.92 8.74 -24.21
CA GLY A 6 -10.81 7.98 -25.09
C GLY A 6 -10.83 6.46 -24.87
N ALA A 7 -10.20 5.95 -23.82
CA ALA A 7 -10.26 4.52 -23.51
C ALA A 7 -11.69 4.09 -23.17
N ARG A 8 -12.19 3.05 -23.88
CA ARG A 8 -13.50 2.46 -23.59
C ARG A 8 -13.50 1.58 -22.36
N LYS A 9 -12.40 0.86 -22.11
CA LYS A 9 -12.19 0.02 -20.93
C LYS A 9 -10.81 0.28 -20.37
N VAL A 10 -10.71 0.27 -19.04
CA VAL A 10 -9.47 0.46 -18.29
C VAL A 10 -9.29 -0.72 -17.35
N TYR A 11 -8.27 -1.51 -17.59
CA TYR A 11 -7.87 -2.59 -16.69
C TYR A 11 -6.57 -2.21 -15.99
N PHE A 12 -6.51 -2.46 -14.71
CA PHE A 12 -5.31 -2.22 -13.92
C PHE A 12 -4.77 -3.55 -13.41
N ALA A 13 -3.49 -3.80 -13.60
CA ALA A 13 -2.80 -4.97 -13.08
C ALA A 13 -1.67 -4.51 -12.13
N SER A 14 -1.67 -5.03 -10.92
CA SER A 14 -0.60 -4.84 -9.94
C SER A 14 0.37 -6.01 -10.03
N ALA A 15 1.67 -5.72 -10.09
CA ALA A 15 2.72 -6.72 -10.03
C ALA A 15 2.95 -7.29 -8.62
N ALA A 16 2.26 -6.76 -7.63
CA ALA A 16 2.33 -7.21 -6.24
C ALA A 16 0.95 -7.60 -5.72
N PRO A 17 0.87 -8.48 -4.72
CA PRO A 17 -0.35 -8.73 -3.96
C PRO A 17 -0.87 -7.46 -3.25
N PRO A 18 -2.14 -7.44 -2.80
CA PRO A 18 -2.66 -6.29 -2.07
C PRO A 18 -1.95 -6.10 -0.73
N VAL A 19 -1.40 -4.90 -0.50
CA VAL A 19 -0.76 -4.53 0.76
C VAL A 19 -1.86 -4.24 1.80
N ARG A 20 -1.92 -5.06 2.84
CA ARG A 20 -2.95 -5.01 3.89
C ARG A 20 -2.39 -4.74 5.27
N TYR A 21 -1.12 -5.07 5.51
CA TYR A 21 -0.47 -5.03 6.81
C TYR A 21 0.76 -4.14 6.79
N PRO A 22 1.13 -3.51 7.92
CA PRO A 22 2.30 -2.65 7.98
C PRO A 22 3.59 -3.47 7.96
N ASN A 23 4.64 -2.96 7.32
CA ASN A 23 5.98 -3.45 7.56
C ASN A 23 6.51 -2.93 8.90
N VAL A 24 7.24 -3.79 9.64
CA VAL A 24 7.86 -3.46 10.93
C VAL A 24 9.40 -3.60 10.93
N TYR A 25 9.95 -3.96 9.78
CA TYR A 25 11.37 -4.28 9.60
C TYR A 25 12.17 -3.15 8.91
N GLY A 26 11.70 -1.91 9.00
CA GLY A 26 12.44 -0.74 8.54
C GLY A 26 11.93 -0.11 7.25
N ILE A 27 10.92 -0.66 6.60
CA ILE A 27 10.27 0.02 5.47
C ILE A 27 9.30 1.07 6.03
N ASP A 28 9.51 2.32 5.65
CA ASP A 28 8.59 3.40 6.01
C ASP A 28 7.30 3.27 5.20
N MET A 29 6.18 3.19 5.91
CA MET A 29 4.86 3.02 5.34
C MET A 29 3.86 3.92 6.07
N ALA A 30 2.83 4.34 5.37
CA ALA A 30 1.69 5.03 5.95
C ALA A 30 1.00 4.17 7.02
N ALA A 31 0.09 4.76 7.77
CA ALA A 31 -0.77 4.01 8.68
C ALA A 31 -1.59 2.97 7.92
N SER A 32 -1.82 1.80 8.49
CA SER A 32 -2.57 0.70 7.84
C SER A 32 -3.98 1.13 7.44
N SER A 33 -4.57 2.04 8.20
CA SER A 33 -5.88 2.64 7.90
C SER A 33 -5.92 3.44 6.59
N GLU A 34 -4.74 3.83 6.07
CA GLU A 34 -4.59 4.55 4.79
C GLU A 34 -4.35 3.60 3.60
N PHE A 35 -4.13 2.31 3.85
CA PHE A 35 -3.97 1.34 2.76
C PHE A 35 -5.29 1.10 2.07
N ILE A 36 -5.31 1.30 0.75
CA ILE A 36 -6.53 1.10 -0.03
C ILE A 36 -7.09 -0.31 0.09
N ALA A 37 -6.22 -1.31 0.25
CA ALA A 37 -6.60 -2.72 0.36
C ALA A 37 -6.95 -3.18 1.79
N ASN A 38 -6.82 -2.31 2.80
CA ASN A 38 -7.08 -2.70 4.19
C ASN A 38 -8.58 -3.01 4.43
N LYS A 39 -9.48 -2.17 3.89
CA LYS A 39 -10.93 -2.25 4.17
C LYS A 39 -11.77 -2.44 2.92
N ASN A 40 -11.17 -2.44 1.74
CA ASN A 40 -11.87 -2.50 0.48
C ASN A 40 -11.67 -3.86 -0.21
N SER A 41 -12.71 -4.35 -0.87
CA SER A 41 -12.59 -5.46 -1.79
C SER A 41 -11.88 -5.03 -3.08
N VAL A 42 -11.44 -6.00 -3.88
CA VAL A 42 -10.79 -5.72 -5.17
C VAL A 42 -11.71 -4.92 -6.10
N GLU A 43 -13.01 -5.24 -6.08
CA GLU A 43 -14.04 -4.56 -6.86
C GLU A 43 -14.21 -3.11 -6.41
N GLN A 44 -14.27 -2.87 -5.10
CA GLN A 44 -14.36 -1.52 -4.53
C GLN A 44 -13.12 -0.68 -4.87
N ILE A 45 -11.94 -1.29 -4.84
CA ILE A 45 -10.70 -0.61 -5.24
C ILE A 45 -10.74 -0.25 -6.72
N ALA A 46 -11.17 -1.18 -7.59
CA ALA A 46 -11.32 -0.93 -9.02
C ALA A 46 -12.26 0.25 -9.30
N GLU A 47 -13.40 0.27 -8.63
CA GLU A 47 -14.39 1.34 -8.73
C GLU A 47 -13.81 2.69 -8.28
N ASN A 48 -13.15 2.75 -7.12
CA ASN A 48 -12.51 3.95 -6.58
C ASN A 48 -11.43 4.50 -7.53
N MET A 49 -10.71 3.63 -8.23
CA MET A 49 -9.70 4.00 -9.22
C MET A 49 -10.29 4.39 -10.59
N GLY A 50 -11.59 4.17 -10.80
CA GLY A 50 -12.24 4.34 -12.10
C GLY A 50 -11.81 3.28 -13.14
N ALA A 51 -11.36 2.12 -12.70
CA ALA A 51 -11.03 0.98 -13.55
C ALA A 51 -12.23 0.04 -13.72
N ASP A 52 -12.33 -0.60 -14.89
CA ASP A 52 -13.35 -1.62 -15.13
C ASP A 52 -13.01 -2.95 -14.44
N ARG A 53 -11.70 -3.22 -14.28
CA ARG A 53 -11.18 -4.36 -13.50
C ARG A 53 -9.83 -4.05 -12.91
N LEU A 54 -9.57 -4.64 -11.75
CA LEU A 54 -8.30 -4.66 -11.05
C LEU A 54 -7.86 -6.11 -10.87
N PHE A 55 -6.60 -6.38 -11.19
CA PHE A 55 -5.96 -7.67 -10.98
C PHE A 55 -4.77 -7.46 -10.04
N TYR A 56 -4.68 -8.26 -9.01
CA TYR A 56 -3.50 -8.36 -8.16
C TYR A 56 -2.71 -9.61 -8.51
N GLN A 57 -1.40 -9.55 -8.30
CA GLN A 57 -0.56 -10.73 -8.29
C GLN A 57 -0.97 -11.65 -7.13
N ASP A 58 -0.99 -12.95 -7.36
CA ASP A 58 -1.10 -13.94 -6.32
C ASP A 58 0.21 -14.05 -5.52
N LEU A 59 0.13 -14.23 -4.19
CA LEU A 59 1.31 -14.26 -3.34
C LEU A 59 2.13 -15.53 -3.56
N GLU A 60 1.48 -16.67 -3.73
CA GLU A 60 2.15 -17.96 -3.93
C GLU A 60 2.86 -17.97 -5.28
N ASP A 61 2.17 -17.50 -6.33
CA ASP A 61 2.75 -17.37 -7.67
C ASP A 61 3.91 -16.39 -7.71
N LEU A 62 3.84 -15.27 -6.95
CA LEU A 62 4.94 -14.31 -6.85
C LEU A 62 6.17 -14.97 -6.22
N VAL A 63 6.00 -15.66 -5.11
CA VAL A 63 7.09 -16.35 -4.40
C VAL A 63 7.70 -17.44 -5.29
N GLU A 64 6.87 -18.24 -5.95
CA GLU A 64 7.32 -19.31 -6.83
C GLU A 64 8.08 -18.77 -8.05
N SER A 65 7.63 -17.68 -8.66
CA SER A 65 8.33 -17.06 -9.78
C SER A 65 9.74 -16.58 -9.42
N ILE A 66 9.94 -16.10 -8.17
CA ILE A 66 11.26 -15.69 -7.70
C ILE A 66 12.14 -16.90 -7.39
N ARG A 67 11.55 -17.94 -6.79
CA ARG A 67 12.27 -19.18 -6.46
C ARG A 67 12.78 -19.91 -7.70
N SER A 68 11.94 -19.98 -8.74
CA SER A 68 12.28 -20.71 -9.96
C SER A 68 13.47 -20.09 -10.72
N GLU A 69 13.65 -18.77 -10.61
CA GLU A 69 14.71 -18.03 -11.31
C GLU A 69 15.95 -17.77 -10.44
N SER A 70 15.91 -18.08 -9.14
CA SER A 70 16.97 -17.73 -8.20
C SER A 70 17.61 -18.95 -7.55
N THR A 71 18.95 -18.93 -7.48
CA THR A 71 19.74 -19.82 -6.62
C THR A 71 19.94 -19.23 -5.20
N GLY A 72 19.33 -18.08 -4.93
CA GLY A 72 19.42 -17.33 -3.67
C GLY A 72 18.42 -17.76 -2.61
N PRO A 73 17.95 -16.81 -1.79
CA PRO A 73 16.99 -17.09 -0.72
C PRO A 73 15.71 -17.76 -1.23
N GLN A 74 15.22 -18.74 -0.44
CA GLN A 74 14.00 -19.48 -0.75
C GLN A 74 12.80 -18.98 0.05
N GLU A 75 13.01 -18.14 1.06
CA GLU A 75 11.99 -17.52 1.89
C GLU A 75 12.10 -16.01 1.83
N PHE A 76 10.96 -15.34 1.83
CA PHE A 76 10.84 -13.89 1.68
C PHE A 76 9.91 -13.32 2.74
N ASP A 77 10.21 -12.11 3.21
CA ASP A 77 9.28 -11.37 4.05
C ASP A 77 8.05 -10.97 3.23
N SER A 78 6.94 -11.61 3.53
CA SER A 78 5.62 -11.34 2.94
C SER A 78 4.63 -10.74 3.93
N SER A 79 5.11 -10.25 5.07
CA SER A 79 4.28 -9.74 6.17
C SER A 79 3.30 -8.64 5.75
N CYS A 80 3.68 -7.78 4.79
CA CYS A 80 2.82 -6.73 4.25
C CYS A 80 1.56 -7.28 3.52
N PHE A 81 1.62 -8.52 3.04
CA PHE A 81 0.54 -9.15 2.28
C PHE A 81 -0.30 -10.08 3.15
N ASN A 82 0.34 -10.94 3.95
CA ASN A 82 -0.32 -11.99 4.72
C ASN A 82 -0.45 -11.72 6.22
N GLY A 83 0.25 -10.69 6.75
CA GLY A 83 0.26 -10.35 8.17
C GLY A 83 1.08 -11.31 9.04
N PHE A 84 1.85 -12.21 8.43
CA PHE A 84 2.71 -13.12 9.16
C PHE A 84 4.10 -12.51 9.34
N TYR A 85 4.46 -12.22 10.58
CA TYR A 85 5.74 -11.63 10.95
C TYR A 85 6.73 -12.71 11.39
N VAL A 86 7.93 -12.68 10.84
CA VAL A 86 8.97 -13.69 11.10
C VAL A 86 9.46 -13.66 12.55
N THR A 87 9.39 -12.49 13.20
CA THR A 87 9.81 -12.33 14.58
C THR A 87 8.62 -12.49 15.53
N GLU A 88 8.75 -13.33 16.55
CA GLU A 88 7.69 -13.67 17.50
C GLU A 88 7.23 -12.50 18.39
N ASN A 89 7.99 -11.40 18.43
CA ASN A 89 7.72 -10.25 19.28
C ASN A 89 6.81 -9.19 18.63
N VAL A 90 6.25 -9.44 17.46
CA VAL A 90 5.29 -8.54 16.83
C VAL A 90 3.88 -8.84 17.34
N SER A 91 3.56 -8.27 18.50
CA SER A 91 2.23 -8.41 19.10
C SER A 91 1.22 -7.44 18.50
N SER A 92 -0.08 -7.73 18.69
CA SER A 92 -1.15 -6.80 18.33
C SER A 92 -1.01 -5.42 18.97
N GLU A 93 -0.57 -5.35 20.23
CA GLU A 93 -0.31 -4.10 20.95
C GLU A 93 0.83 -3.29 20.30
N TYR A 94 1.87 -3.98 19.81
CA TYR A 94 2.96 -3.34 19.08
C TYR A 94 2.45 -2.73 17.76
N LEU A 95 1.65 -3.47 17.01
CA LEU A 95 1.04 -2.99 15.75
C LEU A 95 0.12 -1.79 15.99
N GLU A 96 -0.71 -1.81 17.03
CA GLU A 96 -1.54 -0.67 17.40
C GLU A 96 -0.73 0.58 17.78
N ARG A 97 0.41 0.39 18.45
CA ARG A 97 1.31 1.49 18.78
C ARG A 97 1.91 2.12 17.53
N ILE A 98 2.38 1.31 16.58
CA ILE A 98 2.89 1.79 15.29
C ILE A 98 1.79 2.53 14.54
N GLU A 99 0.59 2.00 14.48
CA GLU A 99 -0.56 2.63 13.82
C GLU A 99 -0.84 4.02 14.41
N LYS A 100 -0.84 4.16 15.73
CA LYS A 100 -1.03 5.45 16.40
C LYS A 100 0.06 6.47 16.07
N VAL A 101 1.31 6.03 15.97
CA VAL A 101 2.45 6.91 15.63
C VAL A 101 2.33 7.37 14.18
N ARG A 102 2.10 6.45 13.25
CA ARG A 102 1.99 6.74 11.81
C ARG A 102 0.79 7.63 11.50
N SER A 103 -0.37 7.36 12.12
CA SER A 103 -1.57 8.19 11.94
C SER A 103 -1.39 9.64 12.44
N LYS A 104 -0.59 9.86 13.48
CA LYS A 104 -0.26 11.22 13.95
C LYS A 104 0.66 11.94 12.98
N SER A 105 1.68 11.25 12.47
CA SER A 105 2.61 11.80 11.50
C SER A 105 1.90 12.24 10.21
N SER A 106 1.02 11.40 9.67
CA SER A 106 0.21 11.71 8.48
C SER A 106 -0.67 12.94 8.67
N ARG A 107 -1.26 13.13 9.86
CA ARG A 107 -2.08 14.31 10.15
C ARG A 107 -1.26 15.60 10.21
N GLN A 108 -0.05 15.54 10.75
CA GLN A 108 0.86 16.70 10.78
C GLN A 108 1.29 17.11 9.37
N HIS A 109 1.58 16.16 8.49
CA HIS A 109 1.93 16.45 7.10
C HIS A 109 0.77 17.06 6.30
N LYS A 110 -0.45 16.58 6.51
CA LYS A 110 -1.65 17.15 5.85
C LYS A 110 -1.95 18.58 6.32
N GLY A 111 -1.71 18.89 7.59
CA GLY A 111 -1.90 20.25 8.12
C GLY A 111 -0.91 21.30 7.58
N ILE A 112 0.28 20.88 7.16
CA ILE A 112 1.30 21.78 6.59
C ILE A 112 1.04 22.08 5.11
N SER A 113 0.34 21.22 4.38
CA SER A 113 0.03 21.39 2.96
C SER A 113 -1.19 22.27 2.69
N GLU A 114 -1.94 22.70 3.70
CA GLU A 114 -3.13 23.56 3.57
C GLU A 114 -2.87 25.04 3.84
N GLU A 115 -1.65 25.46 4.17
CA GLU A 115 -1.33 26.88 4.23
C GLU A 115 -1.15 27.43 2.79
N PRO A 116 -2.00 28.37 2.35
CA PRO A 116 -1.82 29.00 1.04
C PRO A 116 -0.52 29.81 1.06
N ILE A 117 0.38 29.50 0.14
CA ILE A 117 1.56 30.33 -0.12
C ILE A 117 1.06 31.69 -0.60
N GLY A 118 0.99 32.63 0.32
CA GLY A 118 0.70 34.02 0.00
C GLY A 118 1.85 34.59 -0.82
N ILE A 119 1.66 34.66 -2.15
CA ILE A 119 2.56 35.40 -3.03
C ILE A 119 2.31 36.89 -2.75
N HIS A 120 3.15 37.46 -1.92
CA HIS A 120 3.20 38.89 -1.74
C HIS A 120 3.94 39.47 -2.94
N ASN A 121 3.17 39.93 -3.94
CA ASN A 121 3.67 40.71 -5.05
C ASN A 121 3.61 42.20 -4.59
N GLN A 122 4.74 42.72 -4.11
CA GLN A 122 4.92 44.16 -3.99
C GLN A 122 5.59 44.65 -5.29
N GLY A 123 4.79 45.28 -6.15
CA GLY A 123 5.24 46.10 -7.25
C GLY A 123 5.58 47.53 -6.78
#